data_bbd8877cfbe2828b69de80f3946eb255
#
_entry.id   bbd8877cfbe2828b69de80f3946eb255
#
_cell.length_a   1.000
_cell.length_b   1.000
_cell.length_c   1.000
_cell.angle_alpha   90.00
_cell.angle_beta   90.00
_cell.angle_gamma   90.00
#
_symmetry.space_group_name_H-M   'P 1'
#
loop_
_entity.id
_entity.type
_entity.pdbx_description
1 polymer ?
#
loop_
_entity_poly.entity_id
_entity_poly.type
_entity_poly.pdbx_seq_one_letter_code
_entity_poly.pdbx_strand_id
1 'polypeptide(L)'
;MSSQSAPVAVNYNALYAQAGSDTAKVDSMLSTMQDIPLSLTRILEYGSTVHGQTQVTTWHSNSEPEKTSFSAIGARAAAFAHVLHDELGVTGDQRVASFMWNCAEHLEVMFGVACKGAVFTPLNKQLMNDQIRHIINHAEVEVIVADPRLADQLAKVLAGAESVRAVLFIGASNPQSHAGKFGRGVEVYSYEALLDGRSTEYNWPELEEHTAAALCYSTGTTGAPKAVLYSHRALYLESMQLRASDSLCVTHGETFLCCIPIYHVLSWGVPFAAFMTGTPLVLPDADVSAPTLASIIAATSPRVAHGVPTIWIQLFVHYLKNPPSRMTLTEIFAGGSPVPPQLIKMWEERYGVDVVHVWGMAETTTVGTVARPPQGADGDTRWAYRVSQGRFPASLQYRVVNDGVVVPSSDRNAGEIQVRGNLVTGSYYHSPTSEPGGSAEEFRGKQVEDAESKFTADGWLRTGDVGSVTEDGFLTVEDRARDVIRSGGEWIYSVQLENLIMANPVVVEAAVIGYPDKQWVERPLAVTVLAPGFSPTIETAERIREGMRKELPSWMLPEYWTFVKHIDKTSVGKFDKKDLRSHLAEGEYNIIRLKGPGESQRLDDLPQHFPPRD
;
A
#
# COMPACT_ATOMS: atom_id res chain seq x y z
N MET A 1 -46.31 -11.15 -2.91
CA MET A 1 -45.48 -11.10 -4.12
C MET A 1 -44.83 -9.73 -4.15
N SER A 2 -43.71 -9.58 -3.46
CA SER A 2 -42.91 -8.36 -3.45
C SER A 2 -41.85 -8.49 -4.55
N SER A 3 -41.92 -7.62 -5.53
CA SER A 3 -40.89 -7.48 -6.57
C SER A 3 -39.60 -6.98 -5.91
N GLN A 4 -38.66 -7.89 -5.69
CA GLN A 4 -37.28 -7.50 -5.45
C GLN A 4 -36.78 -6.82 -6.71
N SER A 5 -36.49 -5.52 -6.63
CA SER A 5 -35.76 -4.80 -7.65
C SER A 5 -34.33 -5.36 -7.69
N ALA A 6 -33.94 -5.90 -8.83
CA ALA A 6 -32.57 -6.30 -9.07
C ALA A 6 -31.61 -5.13 -8.78
N PRO A 7 -30.42 -5.40 -8.22
CA PRO A 7 -29.42 -4.37 -8.01
C PRO A 7 -29.12 -3.67 -9.33
N VAL A 8 -29.18 -2.34 -9.33
CA VAL A 8 -28.83 -1.54 -10.51
C VAL A 8 -27.35 -1.69 -10.73
N ALA A 9 -26.95 -2.58 -11.63
CA ALA A 9 -25.58 -2.65 -12.09
C ALA A 9 -25.19 -1.27 -12.64
N VAL A 10 -24.23 -0.63 -11.99
CA VAL A 10 -23.66 0.62 -12.48
C VAL A 10 -22.97 0.30 -13.80
N ASN A 11 -23.52 0.77 -14.90
CA ASN A 11 -22.92 0.57 -16.21
C ASN A 11 -21.70 1.48 -16.34
N TYR A 12 -20.54 1.01 -15.88
CA TYR A 12 -19.26 1.70 -15.98
C TYR A 12 -18.89 2.06 -17.43
N ASN A 13 -19.36 1.29 -18.42
CA ASN A 13 -19.17 1.61 -19.84
C ASN A 13 -19.88 2.92 -20.24
N ALA A 14 -20.95 3.33 -19.55
CA ALA A 14 -21.62 4.59 -19.84
C ALA A 14 -20.82 5.82 -19.33
N LEU A 15 -20.04 5.68 -18.25
CA LEU A 15 -19.12 6.71 -17.77
C LEU A 15 -17.94 6.92 -18.75
N TYR A 16 -17.44 5.84 -19.36
CA TYR A 16 -16.38 5.91 -20.36
C TYR A 16 -16.87 6.33 -21.75
N ALA A 17 -18.13 6.10 -22.09
CA ALA A 17 -18.70 6.49 -23.37
C ALA A 17 -18.94 8.00 -23.50
N GLN A 18 -18.93 8.77 -22.39
CA GLN A 18 -19.05 10.23 -22.40
C GLN A 18 -17.70 10.95 -22.50
N ALA A 19 -16.57 10.27 -22.29
CA ALA A 19 -15.25 10.82 -22.58
C ALA A 19 -15.07 10.84 -24.10
N GLY A 20 -15.45 11.94 -24.72
CA GLY A 20 -15.36 12.16 -26.16
C GLY A 20 -13.93 11.97 -26.65
N SER A 21 -13.59 10.77 -27.09
CA SER A 21 -12.49 10.58 -28.01
C SER A 21 -13.05 10.60 -29.41
N ASP A 22 -12.79 11.66 -30.11
CA ASP A 22 -12.94 11.75 -31.59
C ASP A 22 -11.87 10.86 -32.27
N THR A 23 -11.72 9.62 -31.74
CA THR A 23 -10.92 8.61 -32.41
C THR A 23 -11.81 7.99 -33.47
N ALA A 24 -11.49 8.25 -34.73
CA ALA A 24 -12.11 7.60 -35.87
C ALA A 24 -12.19 6.09 -35.59
N LYS A 25 -13.41 5.52 -35.54
CA LYS A 25 -13.60 4.07 -35.48
C LYS A 25 -13.04 3.50 -36.77
N VAL A 26 -11.97 2.75 -36.65
CA VAL A 26 -11.41 1.98 -37.76
C VAL A 26 -12.21 0.69 -37.84
N ASP A 27 -12.77 0.37 -39.00
CA ASP A 27 -13.34 -0.93 -39.27
C ASP A 27 -12.22 -1.98 -39.14
N SER A 28 -12.28 -2.81 -38.11
CA SER A 28 -11.27 -3.81 -37.83
C SER A 28 -11.86 -5.21 -37.88
N MET A 29 -11.09 -6.14 -38.43
CA MET A 29 -11.43 -7.57 -38.43
C MET A 29 -11.40 -8.10 -37.00
N LEU A 30 -12.41 -8.83 -36.59
CA LEU A 30 -12.44 -9.49 -35.29
C LEU A 30 -11.37 -10.59 -35.21
N SER A 31 -10.75 -10.73 -34.06
CA SER A 31 -9.80 -11.79 -33.76
C SER A 31 -10.51 -13.17 -33.75
N THR A 32 -9.77 -14.20 -34.11
CA THR A 32 -10.20 -15.61 -33.97
C THR A 32 -9.66 -16.26 -32.70
N MET A 33 -9.00 -15.50 -31.82
CA MET A 33 -8.49 -16.03 -30.56
C MET A 33 -9.64 -16.34 -29.60
N GLN A 34 -9.45 -17.37 -28.77
CA GLN A 34 -10.42 -17.74 -27.76
C GLN A 34 -10.57 -16.61 -26.72
N ASP A 35 -11.80 -16.37 -26.33
CA ASP A 35 -12.16 -15.41 -25.28
C ASP A 35 -12.36 -16.19 -23.97
N ILE A 36 -11.29 -16.33 -23.20
CA ILE A 36 -11.26 -17.06 -21.94
C ILE A 36 -10.93 -16.08 -20.81
N PRO A 37 -11.80 -15.95 -19.78
CA PRO A 37 -11.64 -14.95 -18.72
C PRO A 37 -10.31 -15.04 -17.98
N LEU A 38 -9.68 -13.90 -17.72
CA LEU A 38 -8.48 -13.77 -16.89
C LEU A 38 -8.88 -13.77 -15.41
N SER A 39 -9.12 -14.95 -14.84
CA SER A 39 -9.59 -15.11 -13.46
C SER A 39 -8.50 -15.57 -12.50
N LEU A 40 -8.64 -15.24 -11.22
CA LEU A 40 -7.76 -15.74 -10.15
C LEU A 40 -7.89 -17.26 -9.97
N THR A 41 -9.02 -17.85 -10.36
CA THR A 41 -9.24 -19.30 -10.37
C THR A 41 -8.17 -20.01 -11.19
N ARG A 42 -7.82 -19.48 -12.36
CA ARG A 42 -6.76 -20.05 -13.21
C ARG A 42 -5.39 -19.99 -12.54
N ILE A 43 -5.12 -18.93 -11.78
CA ILE A 43 -3.88 -18.80 -11.01
C ILE A 43 -3.84 -19.85 -9.90
N LEU A 44 -4.94 -20.01 -9.16
CA LEU A 44 -5.05 -21.00 -8.10
C LEU A 44 -4.88 -22.42 -8.64
N GLU A 45 -5.65 -22.80 -9.67
CA GLU A 45 -5.60 -24.13 -10.27
C GLU A 45 -4.22 -24.44 -10.83
N TYR A 46 -3.61 -23.49 -11.57
CA TYR A 46 -2.28 -23.67 -12.12
C TYR A 46 -1.23 -23.85 -11.02
N GLY A 47 -1.23 -22.95 -10.03
CA GLY A 47 -0.27 -23.00 -8.93
C GLY A 47 -0.40 -24.25 -8.08
N SER A 48 -1.62 -24.65 -7.72
CA SER A 48 -1.86 -25.82 -6.86
C SER A 48 -1.66 -27.17 -7.59
N THR A 49 -1.69 -27.20 -8.92
CA THR A 49 -1.46 -28.42 -9.71
C THR A 49 -0.05 -28.48 -10.28
N VAL A 50 0.34 -27.51 -11.12
CA VAL A 50 1.63 -27.51 -11.82
C VAL A 50 2.79 -27.24 -10.85
N HIS A 51 2.58 -26.32 -9.90
CA HIS A 51 3.54 -25.96 -8.88
C HIS A 51 3.15 -26.49 -7.48
N GLY A 52 2.36 -27.55 -7.42
CA GLY A 52 1.74 -28.06 -6.19
C GLY A 52 2.72 -28.35 -5.05
N GLN A 53 3.96 -28.71 -5.35
CA GLN A 53 5.02 -29.00 -4.34
C GLN A 53 5.77 -27.75 -3.86
N THR A 54 5.51 -26.58 -4.43
CA THR A 54 6.14 -25.33 -4.01
C THR A 54 5.75 -25.02 -2.57
N GLN A 55 6.74 -24.65 -1.75
CA GLN A 55 6.56 -24.47 -0.32
C GLN A 55 6.13 -23.04 0.03
N VAL A 56 5.24 -22.95 1.00
CA VAL A 56 4.93 -21.74 1.77
C VAL A 56 5.36 -21.99 3.22
N THR A 57 6.18 -21.11 3.75
CA THR A 57 6.66 -21.16 5.12
C THR A 57 6.02 -20.03 5.92
N THR A 58 5.21 -20.35 6.92
CA THR A 58 4.74 -19.38 7.92
C THR A 58 5.69 -19.39 9.10
N TRP A 59 6.22 -18.20 9.44
CA TRP A 59 7.15 -18.03 10.56
C TRP A 59 6.41 -17.65 11.83
N HIS A 60 6.42 -18.52 12.81
CA HIS A 60 5.86 -18.23 14.14
C HIS A 60 6.99 -17.90 15.12
N SER A 61 6.91 -16.73 15.75
CA SER A 61 8.00 -16.22 16.62
C SER A 61 8.37 -17.13 17.81
N ASN A 62 7.47 -18.01 18.24
CA ASN A 62 7.64 -18.86 19.43
C ASN A 62 7.53 -20.36 19.14
N SER A 63 7.55 -20.78 17.89
CA SER A 63 7.46 -22.17 17.48
C SER A 63 8.32 -22.45 16.24
N GLU A 64 8.46 -23.72 15.88
CA GLU A 64 9.07 -24.09 14.59
C GLU A 64 8.24 -23.51 13.43
N PRO A 65 8.90 -23.08 12.35
CA PRO A 65 8.21 -22.59 11.17
C PRO A 65 7.28 -23.66 10.59
N GLU A 66 6.04 -23.27 10.32
CA GLU A 66 5.09 -24.15 9.66
C GLU A 66 5.31 -24.14 8.16
N LYS A 67 5.31 -25.32 7.53
CA LYS A 67 5.49 -25.47 6.09
C LYS A 67 4.28 -26.17 5.49
N THR A 68 3.76 -25.55 4.45
CA THR A 68 2.70 -26.11 3.62
C THR A 68 3.08 -26.03 2.15
N SER A 69 2.25 -26.54 1.26
CA SER A 69 2.49 -26.52 -0.18
C SER A 69 1.36 -25.79 -0.93
N PHE A 70 1.62 -25.37 -2.16
CA PHE A 70 0.58 -24.76 -3.00
C PHE A 70 -0.59 -25.72 -3.23
N SER A 71 -0.33 -27.03 -3.36
CA SER A 71 -1.42 -28.02 -3.48
C SER A 71 -2.27 -28.09 -2.21
N ALA A 72 -1.65 -28.03 -1.03
CA ALA A 72 -2.38 -28.01 0.23
C ALA A 72 -3.21 -26.74 0.40
N ILE A 73 -2.64 -25.57 0.05
CA ILE A 73 -3.39 -24.29 0.05
C ILE A 73 -4.58 -24.37 -0.92
N GLY A 74 -4.39 -24.90 -2.13
CA GLY A 74 -5.49 -25.07 -3.09
C GLY A 74 -6.59 -26.00 -2.59
N ALA A 75 -6.21 -27.13 -1.96
CA ALA A 75 -7.13 -28.08 -1.35
C ALA A 75 -7.94 -27.45 -0.19
N ARG A 76 -7.28 -26.68 0.66
CA ARG A 76 -7.95 -25.99 1.79
C ARG A 76 -8.78 -24.79 1.33
N ALA A 77 -8.36 -24.08 0.28
CA ALA A 77 -9.20 -23.06 -0.37
C ALA A 77 -10.48 -23.66 -0.95
N ALA A 78 -10.41 -24.87 -1.56
CA ALA A 78 -11.57 -25.59 -2.05
C ALA A 78 -12.50 -26.04 -0.91
N ALA A 79 -11.95 -26.58 0.18
CA ALA A 79 -12.71 -26.93 1.38
C ALA A 79 -13.41 -25.69 1.97
N PHE A 80 -12.71 -24.54 2.02
CA PHE A 80 -13.30 -23.31 2.50
C PHE A 80 -14.39 -22.76 1.57
N ALA A 81 -14.27 -22.94 0.26
CA ALA A 81 -15.34 -22.59 -0.68
C ALA A 81 -16.63 -23.39 -0.44
N HIS A 82 -16.52 -24.69 -0.05
CA HIS A 82 -17.66 -25.48 0.42
C HIS A 82 -18.26 -24.91 1.70
N VAL A 83 -17.45 -24.56 2.68
CA VAL A 83 -17.93 -23.93 3.93
C VAL A 83 -18.67 -22.64 3.65
N LEU A 84 -18.11 -21.77 2.80
CA LEU A 84 -18.74 -20.51 2.42
C LEU A 84 -20.13 -20.75 1.77
N HIS A 85 -20.26 -21.77 0.93
CA HIS A 85 -21.52 -22.08 0.24
C HIS A 85 -22.52 -22.78 1.18
N ASP A 86 -22.11 -23.91 1.77
CA ASP A 86 -23.03 -24.84 2.41
C ASP A 86 -23.42 -24.42 3.83
N GLU A 87 -22.47 -23.86 4.59
CA GLU A 87 -22.68 -23.48 5.98
C GLU A 87 -22.99 -21.99 6.13
N LEU A 88 -22.27 -21.16 5.36
CA LEU A 88 -22.36 -19.71 5.51
C LEU A 88 -23.23 -19.04 4.45
N GLY A 89 -23.83 -19.79 3.50
CA GLY A 89 -24.75 -19.26 2.50
C GLY A 89 -24.18 -18.12 1.64
N VAL A 90 -22.85 -18.07 1.48
CA VAL A 90 -22.19 -17.12 0.58
C VAL A 90 -22.33 -17.67 -0.85
N THR A 91 -23.16 -17.05 -1.66
CA THR A 91 -23.54 -17.55 -3.00
C THR A 91 -23.21 -16.59 -4.15
N GLY A 92 -22.75 -15.40 -3.86
CA GLY A 92 -22.44 -14.36 -4.84
C GLY A 92 -21.32 -13.44 -4.36
N ASP A 93 -21.48 -12.17 -4.63
CA ASP A 93 -20.51 -11.09 -4.38
C ASP A 93 -20.46 -10.60 -2.93
N GLN A 94 -20.94 -11.39 -1.96
CA GLN A 94 -20.85 -11.05 -0.56
C GLN A 94 -19.39 -10.81 -0.15
N ARG A 95 -19.18 -9.86 0.75
CA ARG A 95 -17.86 -9.50 1.27
C ARG A 95 -17.49 -10.42 2.42
N VAL A 96 -16.42 -11.18 2.21
CA VAL A 96 -15.80 -12.03 3.21
C VAL A 96 -14.46 -11.41 3.60
N ALA A 97 -14.32 -11.01 4.85
CA ALA A 97 -13.13 -10.32 5.32
C ALA A 97 -12.14 -11.26 6.00
N SER A 98 -10.88 -10.85 6.01
CA SER A 98 -9.84 -11.41 6.87
C SER A 98 -9.36 -10.39 7.90
N PHE A 99 -9.10 -10.86 9.13
CA PHE A 99 -8.54 -10.07 10.21
C PHE A 99 -7.39 -10.83 10.89
N MET A 100 -6.25 -10.91 10.17
CA MET A 100 -5.11 -11.74 10.56
C MET A 100 -3.79 -11.21 10.00
N TRP A 101 -2.68 -11.84 10.36
CA TRP A 101 -1.35 -11.58 9.80
C TRP A 101 -1.09 -12.39 8.52
N ASN A 102 0.13 -12.25 7.95
CA ASN A 102 0.54 -13.04 6.79
C ASN A 102 0.88 -14.49 7.22
N CYS A 103 -0.01 -15.41 6.93
CA CYS A 103 0.11 -16.85 7.19
C CYS A 103 -0.48 -17.66 6.02
N ALA A 104 -0.31 -18.96 6.05
CA ALA A 104 -0.83 -19.84 4.99
C ALA A 104 -2.36 -19.79 4.90
N GLU A 105 -3.06 -19.77 6.03
CA GLU A 105 -4.53 -19.68 6.09
C GLU A 105 -5.03 -18.37 5.45
N HIS A 106 -4.25 -17.29 5.52
CA HIS A 106 -4.62 -16.04 4.84
C HIS A 106 -4.64 -16.21 3.32
N LEU A 107 -3.74 -17.02 2.74
CA LEU A 107 -3.75 -17.35 1.31
C LEU A 107 -4.93 -18.25 0.97
N GLU A 108 -5.24 -19.25 1.81
CA GLU A 108 -6.40 -20.14 1.65
C GLU A 108 -7.70 -19.34 1.59
N VAL A 109 -7.88 -18.41 2.54
CA VAL A 109 -9.06 -17.53 2.61
C VAL A 109 -9.12 -16.60 1.39
N MET A 110 -8.00 -15.97 1.04
CA MET A 110 -7.92 -15.06 -0.11
C MET A 110 -8.33 -15.74 -1.41
N PHE A 111 -7.78 -16.92 -1.70
CA PHE A 111 -8.13 -17.69 -2.90
C PHE A 111 -9.54 -18.28 -2.81
N GLY A 112 -9.90 -18.89 -1.68
CA GLY A 112 -11.20 -19.52 -1.49
C GLY A 112 -12.36 -18.55 -1.69
N VAL A 113 -12.23 -17.31 -1.18
CA VAL A 113 -13.23 -16.26 -1.37
C VAL A 113 -13.27 -15.77 -2.81
N ALA A 114 -12.13 -15.33 -3.34
CA ALA A 114 -12.11 -14.71 -4.67
C ALA A 114 -12.48 -15.71 -5.78
N CYS A 115 -11.93 -16.94 -5.75
CA CYS A 115 -12.21 -17.93 -6.79
C CYS A 115 -13.65 -18.47 -6.76
N LYS A 116 -14.34 -18.36 -5.60
CA LYS A 116 -15.76 -18.68 -5.48
C LYS A 116 -16.68 -17.60 -6.09
N GLY A 117 -16.18 -16.40 -6.36
CA GLY A 117 -16.95 -15.27 -6.85
C GLY A 117 -17.48 -14.34 -5.74
N ALA A 118 -17.04 -14.54 -4.50
CA ALA A 118 -17.22 -13.57 -3.41
C ALA A 118 -16.09 -12.53 -3.44
N VAL A 119 -16.25 -11.44 -2.70
CA VAL A 119 -15.27 -10.34 -2.68
C VAL A 119 -14.41 -10.42 -1.42
N PHE A 120 -13.14 -10.71 -1.59
CA PHE A 120 -12.18 -10.76 -0.50
C PHE A 120 -11.87 -9.36 0.05
N THR A 121 -12.06 -9.14 1.34
CA THR A 121 -11.91 -7.82 1.98
C THR A 121 -10.94 -7.91 3.17
N PRO A 122 -9.61 -7.77 2.94
CA PRO A 122 -8.66 -7.84 4.03
C PRO A 122 -8.68 -6.56 4.87
N LEU A 123 -8.88 -6.70 6.18
CA LEU A 123 -8.99 -5.60 7.12
C LEU A 123 -7.62 -5.21 7.70
N ASN A 124 -7.28 -3.95 7.64
CA ASN A 124 -6.07 -3.44 8.26
C ASN A 124 -6.25 -3.31 9.78
N LYS A 125 -5.73 -4.28 10.51
CA LYS A 125 -5.79 -4.36 11.98
C LYS A 125 -5.01 -3.28 12.73
N GLN A 126 -4.17 -2.51 12.03
CA GLN A 126 -3.39 -1.40 12.62
C GLN A 126 -4.17 -0.08 12.64
N LEU A 127 -5.33 -0.01 11.99
CA LEU A 127 -6.21 1.15 12.06
C LEU A 127 -6.89 1.27 13.42
N MET A 128 -7.41 2.45 13.71
CA MET A 128 -8.26 2.65 14.89
C MET A 128 -9.54 1.83 14.75
N ASN A 129 -10.08 1.34 15.88
CA ASN A 129 -11.26 0.47 15.88
C ASN A 129 -12.46 1.09 15.15
N ASP A 130 -12.65 2.41 15.25
CA ASP A 130 -13.75 3.11 14.57
C ASP A 130 -13.56 3.16 13.06
N GLN A 131 -12.32 3.25 12.59
CA GLN A 131 -11.99 3.19 11.15
C GLN A 131 -12.23 1.77 10.61
N ILE A 132 -11.85 0.72 11.35
CA ILE A 132 -12.11 -0.66 10.95
C ILE A 132 -13.61 -0.94 10.92
N ARG A 133 -14.36 -0.46 11.94
CA ARG A 133 -15.84 -0.55 11.98
C ARG A 133 -16.46 0.16 10.79
N HIS A 134 -15.99 1.36 10.46
CA HIS A 134 -16.44 2.08 9.26
C HIS A 134 -16.23 1.24 8.00
N ILE A 135 -15.06 0.62 7.83
CA ILE A 135 -14.76 -0.26 6.70
C ILE A 135 -15.73 -1.45 6.65
N ILE A 136 -15.96 -2.11 7.77
CA ILE A 136 -16.89 -3.26 7.86
C ILE A 136 -18.29 -2.87 7.44
N ASN A 137 -18.79 -1.76 7.94
CA ASN A 137 -20.15 -1.27 7.63
C ASN A 137 -20.23 -0.78 6.17
N HIS A 138 -19.24 -0.02 5.70
CA HIS A 138 -19.19 0.47 4.32
C HIS A 138 -19.06 -0.65 3.30
N ALA A 139 -18.28 -1.68 3.59
CA ALA A 139 -18.16 -2.86 2.74
C ALA A 139 -19.32 -3.85 2.92
N GLU A 140 -20.17 -3.69 3.94
CA GLU A 140 -21.22 -4.65 4.30
C GLU A 140 -20.65 -6.06 4.48
N VAL A 141 -19.58 -6.17 5.28
CA VAL A 141 -18.92 -7.46 5.54
C VAL A 141 -19.85 -8.39 6.29
N GLU A 142 -20.08 -9.59 5.77
CA GLU A 142 -20.94 -10.60 6.39
C GLU A 142 -20.19 -11.65 7.21
N VAL A 143 -19.01 -12.04 6.75
CA VAL A 143 -18.19 -13.11 7.36
C VAL A 143 -16.77 -12.59 7.57
N ILE A 144 -16.19 -12.89 8.74
CA ILE A 144 -14.79 -12.54 9.05
C ILE A 144 -14.03 -13.79 9.44
N VAL A 145 -12.92 -14.06 8.75
CA VAL A 145 -11.93 -15.04 9.20
C VAL A 145 -10.82 -14.31 9.93
N ALA A 146 -10.56 -14.71 11.19
CA ALA A 146 -9.71 -13.94 12.08
C ALA A 146 -8.67 -14.79 12.80
N ASP A 147 -7.56 -14.17 13.16
CA ASP A 147 -6.60 -14.74 14.09
C ASP A 147 -7.12 -14.62 15.53
N PRO A 148 -7.13 -15.68 16.32
CA PRO A 148 -7.63 -15.65 17.71
C PRO A 148 -6.87 -14.67 18.61
N ARG A 149 -5.61 -14.35 18.29
CA ARG A 149 -4.82 -13.34 19.02
C ARG A 149 -5.41 -11.93 18.90
N LEU A 150 -6.26 -11.70 17.89
CA LEU A 150 -6.96 -10.41 17.63
C LEU A 150 -8.40 -10.40 18.15
N ALA A 151 -8.88 -11.44 18.83
CA ALA A 151 -10.28 -11.58 19.25
C ALA A 151 -10.77 -10.40 20.10
N ASP A 152 -9.96 -9.88 21.02
CA ASP A 152 -10.33 -8.75 21.89
C ASP A 152 -10.44 -7.43 21.12
N GLN A 153 -9.59 -7.20 20.13
CA GLN A 153 -9.67 -6.06 19.24
C GLN A 153 -10.89 -6.17 18.33
N LEU A 154 -11.09 -7.35 17.72
CA LEU A 154 -12.22 -7.61 16.84
C LEU A 154 -13.56 -7.43 17.59
N ALA A 155 -13.67 -7.86 18.85
CA ALA A 155 -14.88 -7.65 19.65
C ALA A 155 -15.20 -6.16 19.84
N LYS A 156 -14.19 -5.32 20.06
CA LYS A 156 -14.37 -3.85 20.15
C LYS A 156 -14.76 -3.24 18.79
N VAL A 157 -14.22 -3.76 17.72
CA VAL A 157 -14.53 -3.32 16.36
C VAL A 157 -15.97 -3.66 16.01
N LEU A 158 -16.43 -4.89 16.32
CA LEU A 158 -17.77 -5.36 15.99
C LEU A 158 -18.87 -4.77 16.87
N ALA A 159 -18.55 -4.08 17.96
CA ALA A 159 -19.52 -3.33 18.72
C ALA A 159 -20.10 -2.18 17.86
N GLY A 160 -21.26 -2.42 17.23
CA GLY A 160 -21.92 -1.51 16.28
C GLY A 160 -21.68 -1.83 14.80
N ALA A 161 -21.18 -3.02 14.49
CA ALA A 161 -21.19 -3.59 13.15
C ALA A 161 -22.45 -4.46 12.99
N GLU A 162 -23.34 -4.12 12.05
CA GLU A 162 -24.66 -4.76 11.93
C GLU A 162 -24.68 -5.88 10.86
N SER A 163 -23.76 -5.84 9.90
CA SER A 163 -23.73 -6.78 8.77
C SER A 163 -23.06 -8.11 9.08
N VAL A 164 -22.18 -8.16 10.09
CA VAL A 164 -21.40 -9.35 10.41
C VAL A 164 -22.25 -10.38 11.15
N ARG A 165 -22.37 -11.57 10.54
CA ARG A 165 -23.15 -12.68 11.09
C ARG A 165 -22.29 -13.89 11.51
N ALA A 166 -21.03 -13.97 11.05
CA ALA A 166 -20.13 -15.06 11.41
C ALA A 166 -18.66 -14.61 11.55
N VAL A 167 -18.00 -15.15 12.56
CA VAL A 167 -16.55 -15.03 12.80
C VAL A 167 -15.95 -16.42 12.89
N LEU A 168 -14.94 -16.70 12.05
CA LEU A 168 -14.21 -17.94 12.03
C LEU A 168 -12.79 -17.69 12.55
N PHE A 169 -12.37 -18.41 13.57
CA PHE A 169 -11.00 -18.32 14.08
C PHE A 169 -10.11 -19.41 13.49
N ILE A 170 -8.96 -19.01 12.92
CA ILE A 170 -7.91 -19.92 12.44
C ILE A 170 -7.19 -20.60 13.62
N GLY A 171 -6.52 -21.74 13.34
CA GLY A 171 -5.74 -22.47 14.32
C GLY A 171 -6.60 -23.33 15.26
N ALA A 172 -5.93 -23.99 16.22
CA ALA A 172 -6.54 -24.96 17.14
C ALA A 172 -7.30 -24.31 18.33
N SER A 173 -7.75 -23.06 18.22
CA SER A 173 -8.44 -22.39 19.32
C SER A 173 -9.85 -22.94 19.54
N ASN A 174 -10.25 -23.08 20.82
CA ASN A 174 -11.64 -23.36 21.16
C ASN A 174 -12.48 -22.10 20.87
N PRO A 175 -13.31 -22.08 19.79
CA PRO A 175 -14.08 -20.89 19.39
C PRO A 175 -15.07 -20.49 20.48
N GLN A 176 -15.55 -21.42 21.30
CA GLN A 176 -16.48 -21.14 22.39
C GLN A 176 -15.88 -20.22 23.47
N SER A 177 -14.54 -20.21 23.62
CA SER A 177 -13.89 -19.27 24.56
C SER A 177 -14.03 -17.80 24.12
N HIS A 178 -14.36 -17.56 22.88
CA HIS A 178 -14.55 -16.23 22.30
C HIS A 178 -16.02 -15.87 22.05
N ALA A 179 -16.94 -16.84 22.04
CA ALA A 179 -18.35 -16.63 21.68
C ALA A 179 -19.05 -15.53 22.51
N GLY A 180 -18.73 -15.43 23.80
CA GLY A 180 -19.27 -14.40 24.67
C GLY A 180 -18.74 -12.97 24.45
N LYS A 181 -17.73 -12.76 23.59
CA LYS A 181 -17.13 -11.46 23.31
C LYS A 181 -17.89 -10.68 22.24
N PHE A 182 -18.66 -11.37 21.40
CA PHE A 182 -19.38 -10.78 20.27
C PHE A 182 -20.85 -10.56 20.60
N GLY A 183 -21.48 -9.60 19.94
CA GLY A 183 -22.88 -9.24 20.13
C GLY A 183 -23.85 -10.39 19.77
N ARG A 184 -25.12 -10.25 20.17
CA ARG A 184 -26.16 -11.23 19.79
C ARG A 184 -26.31 -11.27 18.28
N GLY A 185 -26.32 -12.50 17.72
CA GLY A 185 -26.49 -12.73 16.28
C GLY A 185 -25.20 -12.97 15.51
N VAL A 186 -24.02 -12.84 16.16
CA VAL A 186 -22.75 -13.22 15.56
C VAL A 186 -22.42 -14.66 15.99
N GLU A 187 -22.37 -15.57 15.03
CA GLU A 187 -21.96 -16.95 15.24
C GLU A 187 -20.44 -17.08 15.22
N VAL A 188 -19.87 -17.92 16.08
CA VAL A 188 -18.43 -18.08 16.22
C VAL A 188 -18.03 -19.53 15.95
N TYR A 189 -17.13 -19.72 15.00
CA TYR A 189 -16.69 -21.02 14.52
C TYR A 189 -15.18 -21.22 14.62
N SER A 190 -14.76 -22.49 14.63
CA SER A 190 -13.37 -22.87 14.34
C SER A 190 -13.23 -23.06 12.82
N TYR A 191 -12.29 -22.35 12.21
CA TYR A 191 -11.95 -22.51 10.80
C TYR A 191 -11.58 -23.96 10.51
N GLU A 192 -10.70 -24.55 11.30
CA GLU A 192 -10.23 -25.93 11.14
C GLU A 192 -11.38 -26.94 11.25
N ALA A 193 -12.26 -26.78 12.25
CA ALA A 193 -13.37 -27.70 12.45
C ALA A 193 -14.41 -27.64 11.31
N LEU A 194 -14.58 -26.48 10.68
CA LEU A 194 -15.46 -26.35 9.52
C LEU A 194 -14.87 -26.98 8.25
N LEU A 195 -13.56 -26.97 8.11
CA LEU A 195 -12.86 -27.58 6.98
C LEU A 195 -12.74 -29.10 7.11
N ASP A 196 -12.75 -29.62 8.34
CA ASP A 196 -12.57 -31.06 8.60
C ASP A 196 -13.65 -31.91 7.89
N GLY A 197 -13.20 -32.91 7.13
CA GLY A 197 -14.07 -33.79 6.35
C GLY A 197 -14.70 -33.17 5.10
N ARG A 198 -14.41 -31.91 4.76
CA ARG A 198 -14.88 -31.31 3.50
C ARG A 198 -14.08 -31.81 2.31
N SER A 199 -14.73 -31.78 1.13
CA SER A 199 -14.03 -32.06 -0.13
C SER A 199 -12.89 -31.05 -0.35
N THR A 200 -11.76 -31.56 -0.80
CA THR A 200 -10.59 -30.76 -1.22
C THR A 200 -10.61 -30.40 -2.70
N GLU A 201 -11.68 -30.76 -3.38
CA GLU A 201 -11.97 -30.38 -4.75
C GLU A 201 -13.25 -29.52 -4.78
N TYR A 202 -13.25 -28.45 -5.54
CA TYR A 202 -14.40 -27.56 -5.71
C TYR A 202 -14.64 -27.30 -7.18
N ASN A 203 -15.90 -27.35 -7.61
CA ASN A 203 -16.26 -26.99 -8.98
C ASN A 203 -16.35 -25.45 -9.06
N TRP A 204 -15.23 -24.82 -9.31
CA TRP A 204 -15.14 -23.37 -9.38
C TRP A 204 -16.06 -22.80 -10.46
N PRO A 205 -16.83 -21.75 -10.15
CA PRO A 205 -17.66 -21.10 -11.16
C PRO A 205 -16.80 -20.44 -12.24
N GLU A 206 -17.28 -20.37 -13.45
CA GLU A 206 -16.71 -19.53 -14.48
C GLU A 206 -17.04 -18.06 -14.15
N LEU A 207 -16.02 -17.29 -13.80
CA LEU A 207 -16.15 -15.90 -13.40
C LEU A 207 -15.80 -14.98 -14.56
N GLU A 208 -16.64 -13.98 -14.78
CA GLU A 208 -16.39 -12.92 -15.73
C GLU A 208 -15.22 -12.06 -15.21
N GLU A 209 -14.22 -11.76 -16.06
CA GLU A 209 -12.94 -11.19 -15.65
C GLU A 209 -13.02 -9.76 -15.08
N HIS A 210 -14.08 -9.01 -15.41
CA HIS A 210 -14.29 -7.65 -14.90
C HIS A 210 -15.06 -7.63 -13.56
N THR A 211 -15.51 -8.79 -13.07
CA THR A 211 -16.14 -8.86 -11.75
C THR A 211 -15.16 -8.66 -10.63
N ALA A 212 -15.66 -8.20 -9.48
CA ALA A 212 -14.87 -7.92 -8.30
C ALA A 212 -14.29 -9.19 -7.69
N ALA A 213 -13.01 -9.20 -7.42
CA ALA A 213 -12.31 -10.26 -6.71
C ALA A 213 -11.88 -9.85 -5.30
N ALA A 214 -11.50 -8.58 -5.12
CA ALA A 214 -11.07 -8.06 -3.82
C ALA A 214 -11.42 -6.58 -3.63
N LEU A 215 -11.62 -6.19 -2.37
CA LEU A 215 -11.91 -4.82 -1.95
C LEU A 215 -10.90 -4.40 -0.89
N CYS A 216 -9.99 -3.47 -1.21
CA CYS A 216 -9.03 -2.94 -0.27
C CYS A 216 -9.30 -1.47 0.03
N TYR A 217 -8.97 -1.06 1.24
CA TYR A 217 -9.15 0.31 1.68
C TYR A 217 -7.81 1.04 1.77
N SER A 218 -7.73 2.20 1.11
CA SER A 218 -6.61 3.10 1.31
C SER A 218 -6.76 3.84 2.64
N THR A 219 -5.66 4.04 3.35
CA THR A 219 -5.62 4.84 4.57
C THR A 219 -5.50 6.32 4.23
N GLY A 220 -6.44 6.85 3.44
CA GLY A 220 -6.42 8.23 2.97
C GLY A 220 -6.07 9.22 4.10
N THR A 221 -5.09 10.07 3.85
CA THR A 221 -4.60 11.05 4.84
C THR A 221 -5.56 12.23 5.04
N THR A 222 -6.70 12.25 4.35
CA THR A 222 -7.66 13.37 4.34
C THR A 222 -9.10 12.93 4.51
N GLY A 223 -9.41 11.98 5.40
CA GLY A 223 -10.80 11.60 5.61
C GLY A 223 -11.00 10.12 5.94
N ALA A 224 -12.20 9.61 5.72
CA ALA A 224 -12.50 8.19 5.85
C ALA A 224 -11.69 7.36 4.84
N PRO A 225 -11.36 6.09 5.18
CA PRO A 225 -10.69 5.18 4.25
C PRO A 225 -11.47 5.06 2.94
N LYS A 226 -10.77 5.19 1.79
CA LYS A 226 -11.38 5.06 0.46
C LYS A 226 -11.21 3.63 -0.05
N ALA A 227 -12.26 3.12 -0.67
CA ALA A 227 -12.36 1.73 -1.11
C ALA A 227 -12.01 1.57 -2.60
N VAL A 228 -11.07 0.68 -2.90
CA VAL A 228 -10.71 0.28 -4.27
C VAL A 228 -11.14 -1.15 -4.51
N LEU A 229 -11.96 -1.34 -5.52
CA LEU A 229 -12.52 -2.63 -5.90
C LEU A 229 -11.76 -3.21 -7.10
N TYR A 230 -11.00 -4.29 -6.87
CA TYR A 230 -10.17 -4.92 -7.90
C TYR A 230 -10.93 -6.01 -8.63
N SER A 231 -10.84 -6.01 -9.96
CA SER A 231 -11.36 -7.11 -10.79
C SER A 231 -10.38 -8.29 -10.85
N HIS A 232 -10.90 -9.47 -11.20
CA HIS A 232 -10.08 -10.63 -11.53
C HIS A 232 -9.05 -10.31 -12.61
N ARG A 233 -9.45 -9.58 -13.66
CA ARG A 233 -8.59 -9.14 -14.76
C ARG A 233 -7.43 -8.28 -14.26
N ALA A 234 -7.70 -7.26 -13.43
CA ALA A 234 -6.65 -6.37 -12.94
C ALA A 234 -5.59 -7.15 -12.14
N LEU A 235 -6.02 -8.02 -11.20
CA LEU A 235 -5.12 -8.82 -10.39
C LEU A 235 -4.36 -9.88 -11.20
N TYR A 236 -4.97 -10.44 -12.24
CA TYR A 236 -4.29 -11.35 -13.16
C TYR A 236 -3.21 -10.65 -13.98
N LEU A 237 -3.53 -9.49 -14.56
CA LEU A 237 -2.57 -8.68 -15.34
C LEU A 237 -1.43 -8.16 -14.47
N GLU A 238 -1.73 -7.73 -13.25
CA GLU A 238 -0.69 -7.35 -12.27
C GLU A 238 0.25 -8.52 -11.99
N SER A 239 -0.30 -9.71 -11.75
CA SER A 239 0.51 -10.92 -11.53
C SER A 239 1.42 -11.25 -12.71
N MET A 240 0.97 -11.02 -13.94
CA MET A 240 1.78 -11.14 -15.14
C MET A 240 2.89 -10.08 -15.19
N GLN A 241 2.58 -8.83 -14.81
CA GLN A 241 3.54 -7.74 -14.77
C GLN A 241 4.64 -7.97 -13.72
N LEU A 242 4.30 -8.48 -12.53
CA LEU A 242 5.26 -8.74 -11.46
C LEU A 242 6.32 -9.77 -11.85
N ARG A 243 6.05 -10.62 -12.82
CA ARG A 243 6.98 -11.62 -13.37
C ARG A 243 7.95 -11.04 -14.40
N ALA A 244 7.65 -9.87 -14.96
CA ALA A 244 8.48 -9.26 -16.00
C ALA A 244 9.85 -8.87 -15.45
N SER A 245 10.87 -8.94 -16.30
CA SER A 245 12.27 -8.66 -15.94
C SER A 245 12.54 -7.21 -15.56
N ASP A 246 11.68 -6.30 -15.99
CA ASP A 246 11.69 -4.87 -15.65
C ASP A 246 10.78 -4.50 -14.46
N SER A 247 10.15 -5.51 -13.85
CA SER A 247 9.33 -5.38 -12.64
C SER A 247 9.98 -6.08 -11.44
N LEU A 248 9.21 -6.76 -10.58
CA LEU A 248 9.75 -7.50 -9.43
C LEU A 248 10.49 -8.78 -9.82
N CYS A 249 10.32 -9.25 -11.05
CA CYS A 249 10.94 -10.45 -11.57
C CYS A 249 10.68 -11.68 -10.68
N VAL A 250 9.42 -11.86 -10.25
CA VAL A 250 9.01 -13.02 -9.45
C VAL A 250 9.26 -14.29 -10.27
N THR A 251 10.21 -15.12 -9.81
CA THR A 251 10.84 -16.17 -10.61
C THR A 251 10.73 -17.55 -9.94
N HIS A 252 10.56 -18.58 -10.76
CA HIS A 252 10.44 -19.97 -10.31
C HIS A 252 11.58 -20.39 -9.38
N GLY A 253 11.22 -21.01 -8.25
CA GLY A 253 12.17 -21.60 -7.30
C GLY A 253 12.97 -20.61 -6.44
N GLU A 254 12.83 -19.29 -6.67
CA GLU A 254 13.52 -18.27 -5.88
C GLU A 254 12.65 -17.80 -4.70
N THR A 255 13.03 -18.17 -3.49
CA THR A 255 12.26 -17.88 -2.28
C THR A 255 12.07 -16.38 -2.08
N PHE A 256 10.81 -15.96 -1.89
CA PHE A 256 10.39 -14.58 -1.68
C PHE A 256 9.87 -14.37 -0.25
N LEU A 257 10.46 -13.42 0.49
CA LEU A 257 10.04 -13.02 1.82
C LEU A 257 9.01 -11.88 1.74
N CYS A 258 7.75 -12.16 2.14
CA CYS A 258 6.61 -11.26 2.03
C CYS A 258 6.40 -10.45 3.31
N CYS A 259 7.13 -9.33 3.49
CA CYS A 259 6.94 -8.46 4.66
C CYS A 259 5.77 -7.47 4.53
N ILE A 260 5.25 -7.24 3.33
CA ILE A 260 4.06 -6.41 3.15
C ILE A 260 2.81 -7.21 3.56
N PRO A 261 1.97 -6.67 4.45
CA PRO A 261 0.73 -7.33 4.85
C PRO A 261 -0.25 -7.51 3.68
N ILE A 262 -1.03 -8.59 3.72
CA ILE A 262 -2.05 -8.87 2.68
C ILE A 262 -3.12 -7.77 2.63
N TYR A 263 -3.43 -7.10 3.73
CA TYR A 263 -4.36 -5.97 3.74
C TYR A 263 -3.81 -4.71 3.03
N HIS A 264 -2.54 -4.69 2.63
CA HIS A 264 -1.98 -3.66 1.74
C HIS A 264 -1.90 -4.20 0.31
N VAL A 265 -3.00 -4.00 -0.40
CA VAL A 265 -3.20 -4.40 -1.80
C VAL A 265 -2.68 -5.81 -2.06
N LEU A 266 -3.16 -6.76 -1.21
CA LEU A 266 -2.91 -8.19 -1.36
C LEU A 266 -1.41 -8.55 -1.35
N SER A 267 -0.64 -7.89 -0.45
CA SER A 267 0.84 -8.04 -0.38
C SER A 267 1.50 -7.71 -1.73
N TRP A 268 1.06 -6.61 -2.35
CA TRP A 268 1.47 -6.14 -3.69
C TRP A 268 1.29 -7.17 -4.80
N GLY A 269 0.30 -8.05 -4.70
CA GLY A 269 0.01 -9.08 -5.69
C GLY A 269 1.03 -10.23 -5.76
N VAL A 270 2.10 -10.18 -4.93
CA VAL A 270 3.16 -11.21 -4.95
C VAL A 270 2.63 -12.63 -4.74
N PRO A 271 1.65 -12.93 -3.86
CA PRO A 271 1.11 -14.28 -3.73
C PRO A 271 0.52 -14.84 -5.03
N PHE A 272 -0.20 -14.03 -5.81
CA PHE A 272 -0.76 -14.46 -7.09
C PHE A 272 0.35 -14.72 -8.12
N ALA A 273 1.33 -13.82 -8.22
CA ALA A 273 2.48 -14.01 -9.10
C ALA A 273 3.28 -15.26 -8.72
N ALA A 274 3.41 -15.55 -7.43
CA ALA A 274 4.09 -16.73 -6.93
C ALA A 274 3.39 -18.03 -7.35
N PHE A 275 2.06 -18.08 -7.28
CA PHE A 275 1.28 -19.23 -7.77
C PHE A 275 1.40 -19.41 -9.29
N MET A 276 1.54 -18.32 -10.06
CA MET A 276 1.82 -18.40 -11.49
C MET A 276 3.22 -18.95 -11.83
N THR A 277 4.20 -18.77 -10.94
CA THR A 277 5.61 -19.05 -11.23
C THR A 277 6.18 -20.25 -10.50
N GLY A 278 5.55 -20.71 -9.41
CA GLY A 278 6.14 -21.69 -8.50
C GLY A 278 7.25 -21.07 -7.63
N THR A 279 7.06 -19.84 -7.19
CA THR A 279 7.98 -19.13 -6.28
C THR A 279 7.66 -19.49 -4.84
N PRO A 280 8.59 -20.08 -4.06
CA PRO A 280 8.36 -20.35 -2.65
C PRO A 280 8.16 -19.04 -1.87
N LEU A 281 7.21 -19.04 -0.93
CA LEU A 281 6.88 -17.88 -0.12
C LEU A 281 7.31 -18.08 1.34
N VAL A 282 7.80 -17.01 1.95
CA VAL A 282 8.00 -16.92 3.40
C VAL A 282 7.11 -15.81 3.95
N LEU A 283 6.25 -16.15 4.88
CA LEU A 283 5.26 -15.28 5.51
C LEU A 283 5.67 -15.06 6.97
N PRO A 284 5.95 -13.81 7.39
CA PRO A 284 6.55 -13.55 8.70
C PRO A 284 5.55 -13.55 9.87
N ASP A 285 4.28 -13.84 9.62
CA ASP A 285 3.20 -13.79 10.62
C ASP A 285 3.14 -12.39 11.30
N ALA A 286 3.15 -12.35 12.61
CA ALA A 286 2.89 -11.13 13.39
C ALA A 286 4.13 -10.24 13.58
N ASP A 287 5.33 -10.77 13.46
CA ASP A 287 6.55 -10.09 13.86
C ASP A 287 7.51 -9.86 12.68
N VAL A 288 7.62 -8.62 12.27
CA VAL A 288 8.58 -8.11 11.27
C VAL A 288 9.69 -7.27 11.92
N SER A 289 9.94 -7.44 13.21
CA SER A 289 11.05 -6.78 13.90
C SER A 289 12.39 -7.20 13.31
N ALA A 290 13.40 -6.36 13.44
CA ALA A 290 14.71 -6.63 12.87
C ALA A 290 15.37 -7.94 13.37
N PRO A 291 15.31 -8.29 14.67
CA PRO A 291 15.82 -9.58 15.13
C PRO A 291 15.08 -10.78 14.52
N THR A 292 13.74 -10.71 14.41
CA THR A 292 12.93 -11.77 13.82
C THR A 292 13.22 -11.92 12.34
N LEU A 293 13.27 -10.80 11.58
CA LEU A 293 13.62 -10.85 10.16
C LEU A 293 15.03 -11.41 9.93
N ALA A 294 16.00 -11.07 10.78
CA ALA A 294 17.35 -11.64 10.71
C ALA A 294 17.31 -13.18 10.89
N SER A 295 16.49 -13.68 11.83
CA SER A 295 16.30 -15.12 12.07
C SER A 295 15.60 -15.79 10.88
N ILE A 296 14.55 -15.18 10.33
CA ILE A 296 13.84 -15.67 9.14
C ILE A 296 14.81 -15.79 7.96
N ILE A 297 15.57 -14.74 7.67
CA ILE A 297 16.52 -14.72 6.53
C ILE A 297 17.58 -15.79 6.71
N ALA A 298 18.12 -15.97 7.91
CA ALA A 298 19.11 -17.00 8.20
C ALA A 298 18.56 -18.43 8.02
N ALA A 299 17.31 -18.67 8.45
CA ALA A 299 16.69 -19.99 8.42
C ALA A 299 16.12 -20.39 7.05
N THR A 300 15.53 -19.43 6.31
CA THR A 300 14.79 -19.69 5.07
C THR A 300 15.56 -19.31 3.81
N SER A 301 16.66 -18.58 3.95
CA SER A 301 17.54 -18.16 2.86
C SER A 301 16.80 -17.53 1.66
N PRO A 302 15.93 -16.53 1.87
CA PRO A 302 15.23 -15.90 0.77
C PRO A 302 16.23 -15.13 -0.12
N ARG A 303 15.98 -15.14 -1.44
CA ARG A 303 16.77 -14.36 -2.39
C ARG A 303 16.21 -12.94 -2.53
N VAL A 304 14.89 -12.81 -2.44
CA VAL A 304 14.16 -11.58 -2.67
C VAL A 304 13.23 -11.29 -1.49
N ALA A 305 13.04 -10.01 -1.18
CA ALA A 305 12.07 -9.58 -0.19
C ALA A 305 11.39 -8.27 -0.63
N HIS A 306 10.21 -7.99 -0.10
CA HIS A 306 9.60 -6.67 -0.21
C HIS A 306 9.20 -6.12 1.15
N GLY A 307 9.14 -4.79 1.26
CA GLY A 307 8.76 -4.12 2.50
C GLY A 307 8.86 -2.61 2.41
N VAL A 308 8.39 -1.93 3.47
CA VAL A 308 8.56 -0.48 3.58
C VAL A 308 10.00 -0.13 3.98
N PRO A 309 10.53 1.05 3.60
CA PRO A 309 11.93 1.41 3.88
C PRO A 309 12.33 1.31 5.35
N THR A 310 11.40 1.61 6.28
CA THR A 310 11.66 1.57 7.73
C THR A 310 12.07 0.18 8.23
N ILE A 311 11.50 -0.88 7.67
CA ILE A 311 11.86 -2.27 8.00
C ILE A 311 13.33 -2.52 7.65
N TRP A 312 13.74 -2.10 6.46
CA TRP A 312 15.09 -2.32 5.94
C TRP A 312 16.15 -1.44 6.62
N ILE A 313 15.78 -0.23 7.05
CA ILE A 313 16.64 0.61 7.90
C ILE A 313 16.88 -0.09 9.24
N GLN A 314 15.83 -0.57 9.91
CA GLN A 314 15.95 -1.25 11.20
C GLN A 314 16.76 -2.54 11.10
N LEU A 315 16.53 -3.34 10.06
CA LEU A 315 17.31 -4.55 9.82
C LEU A 315 18.78 -4.25 9.54
N PHE A 316 19.07 -3.20 8.75
CA PHE A 316 20.44 -2.77 8.51
C PHE A 316 21.15 -2.38 9.81
N VAL A 317 20.50 -1.57 10.65
CA VAL A 317 21.03 -1.17 11.97
C VAL A 317 21.26 -2.37 12.88
N HIS A 318 20.36 -3.36 12.85
CA HIS A 318 20.54 -4.62 13.56
C HIS A 318 21.78 -5.38 13.09
N TYR A 319 21.98 -5.47 11.77
CA TYR A 319 23.13 -6.16 11.18
C TYR A 319 24.48 -5.44 11.38
N LEU A 320 24.50 -4.15 11.70
CA LEU A 320 25.74 -3.48 12.13
C LEU A 320 26.29 -4.06 13.44
N LYS A 321 25.39 -4.52 14.32
CA LYS A 321 25.76 -5.12 15.63
C LYS A 321 25.82 -6.64 15.57
N ASN A 322 24.97 -7.25 14.74
CA ASN A 322 24.80 -8.70 14.61
C ASN A 322 24.91 -9.10 13.14
N PRO A 323 26.10 -9.03 12.54
CA PRO A 323 26.25 -9.29 11.11
C PRO A 323 25.82 -10.72 10.75
N PRO A 324 25.09 -10.90 9.63
CA PRO A 324 24.68 -12.22 9.18
C PRO A 324 25.91 -13.05 8.78
N SER A 325 25.90 -14.35 9.12
CA SER A 325 26.97 -15.27 8.69
C SER A 325 27.05 -15.41 7.16
N ARG A 326 25.89 -15.30 6.51
CA ARG A 326 25.74 -15.30 5.05
C ARG A 326 24.56 -14.40 4.69
N MET A 327 24.75 -13.48 3.73
CA MET A 327 23.67 -12.73 3.11
C MET A 327 23.10 -13.53 1.94
N THR A 328 21.81 -13.82 1.94
CA THR A 328 21.12 -14.55 0.86
C THR A 328 20.26 -13.63 0.02
N LEU A 329 19.80 -12.51 0.59
CA LEU A 329 19.08 -11.49 -0.18
C LEU A 329 20.01 -10.92 -1.26
N THR A 330 19.50 -10.84 -2.47
CA THR A 330 20.13 -10.15 -3.59
C THR A 330 19.36 -8.89 -3.96
N GLU A 331 18.04 -8.89 -3.72
CA GLU A 331 17.15 -7.76 -4.02
C GLU A 331 16.15 -7.52 -2.89
N ILE A 332 15.90 -6.26 -2.61
CA ILE A 332 14.86 -5.79 -1.69
C ILE A 332 14.01 -4.77 -2.44
N PHE A 333 12.72 -5.08 -2.64
CA PHE A 333 11.77 -4.12 -3.18
C PHE A 333 11.22 -3.25 -2.05
N ALA A 334 11.57 -1.97 -2.09
CA ALA A 334 11.18 -0.99 -1.09
C ALA A 334 10.22 0.04 -1.70
N GLY A 335 9.10 0.28 -1.03
CA GLY A 335 8.09 1.22 -1.51
C GLY A 335 7.05 1.57 -0.46
N GLY A 336 5.96 2.20 -0.90
CA GLY A 336 4.93 2.68 0.02
C GLY A 336 5.27 4.01 0.69
N SER A 337 6.55 4.38 0.77
CA SER A 337 7.07 5.70 1.14
C SER A 337 8.36 5.98 0.37
N PRO A 338 8.86 7.23 0.35
CA PRO A 338 10.14 7.53 -0.29
C PRO A 338 11.27 6.66 0.25
N VAL A 339 12.08 6.11 -0.64
CA VAL A 339 13.26 5.30 -0.29
C VAL A 339 14.47 6.24 -0.24
N PRO A 340 15.09 6.45 0.93
CA PRO A 340 16.25 7.32 1.03
C PRO A 340 17.40 6.80 0.16
N PRO A 341 18.05 7.65 -0.66
CA PRO A 341 19.21 7.24 -1.47
C PRO A 341 20.33 6.58 -0.64
N GLN A 342 20.50 7.06 0.59
CA GLN A 342 21.48 6.49 1.51
C GLN A 342 21.17 5.03 1.88
N LEU A 343 19.90 4.64 1.99
CA LEU A 343 19.52 3.25 2.25
C LEU A 343 19.94 2.35 1.10
N ILE A 344 19.69 2.78 -0.15
CA ILE A 344 20.09 2.04 -1.36
C ILE A 344 21.60 1.81 -1.35
N LYS A 345 22.36 2.88 -1.11
CA LYS A 345 23.82 2.85 -1.09
C LYS A 345 24.38 1.94 0.01
N MET A 346 23.86 2.05 1.24
CA MET A 346 24.35 1.27 2.38
C MET A 346 24.17 -0.25 2.17
N TRP A 347 23.02 -0.70 1.67
CA TRP A 347 22.76 -2.12 1.41
C TRP A 347 23.66 -2.67 0.29
N GLU A 348 23.86 -1.88 -0.79
CA GLU A 348 24.74 -2.27 -1.89
C GLU A 348 26.20 -2.37 -1.44
N GLU A 349 26.73 -1.32 -0.80
CA GLU A 349 28.15 -1.27 -0.40
C GLU A 349 28.50 -2.31 0.67
N ARG A 350 27.57 -2.56 1.62
CA ARG A 350 27.88 -3.46 2.74
C ARG A 350 27.62 -4.93 2.46
N TYR A 351 26.56 -5.23 1.72
CA TYR A 351 26.06 -6.59 1.56
C TYR A 351 25.90 -7.02 0.09
N GLY A 352 26.09 -6.13 -0.87
CA GLY A 352 25.85 -6.39 -2.28
C GLY A 352 24.37 -6.61 -2.61
N VAL A 353 23.46 -6.05 -1.80
CA VAL A 353 22.02 -6.18 -1.97
C VAL A 353 21.46 -4.97 -2.70
N ASP A 354 20.76 -5.21 -3.79
CA ASP A 354 20.05 -4.15 -4.51
C ASP A 354 18.75 -3.79 -3.82
N VAL A 355 18.67 -2.56 -3.28
CA VAL A 355 17.39 -2.00 -2.84
C VAL A 355 16.74 -1.29 -4.02
N VAL A 356 15.65 -1.85 -4.51
CA VAL A 356 14.93 -1.39 -5.70
C VAL A 356 13.71 -0.61 -5.27
N HIS A 357 13.65 0.67 -5.66
CA HIS A 357 12.51 1.52 -5.33
C HIS A 357 11.28 1.11 -6.16
N VAL A 358 10.13 1.01 -5.51
CA VAL A 358 8.82 0.74 -6.13
C VAL A 358 7.87 1.87 -5.80
N TRP A 359 7.26 2.46 -6.81
CA TRP A 359 6.17 3.41 -6.64
C TRP A 359 4.85 2.80 -7.09
N GLY A 360 3.82 3.11 -6.36
CA GLY A 360 2.46 2.73 -6.68
C GLY A 360 1.50 3.09 -5.54
N MET A 361 0.24 2.82 -5.76
CA MET A 361 -0.83 3.14 -4.83
C MET A 361 -1.97 2.12 -4.94
N ALA A 362 -2.91 2.14 -4.01
CA ALA A 362 -4.07 1.25 -4.07
C ALA A 362 -4.79 1.38 -5.42
N GLU A 363 -4.90 2.60 -5.91
CA GLU A 363 -5.59 2.95 -7.14
C GLU A 363 -4.89 2.47 -8.43
N THR A 364 -3.63 2.01 -8.36
CA THR A 364 -2.87 1.44 -9.49
C THR A 364 -2.64 -0.06 -9.37
N THR A 365 -3.48 -0.78 -8.64
CA THR A 365 -3.31 -2.21 -8.31
C THR A 365 -1.92 -2.50 -7.75
N THR A 366 -1.35 -1.57 -7.02
CA THR A 366 -0.11 -1.50 -6.25
C THR A 366 1.13 -1.11 -7.03
N VAL A 367 1.69 -1.97 -7.89
CA VAL A 367 3.02 -1.73 -8.50
C VAL A 367 2.88 -0.93 -9.79
N GLY A 368 3.09 0.38 -9.69
CA GLY A 368 3.07 1.29 -10.83
C GLY A 368 4.39 1.33 -11.58
N THR A 369 5.50 1.63 -10.88
CA THR A 369 6.84 1.71 -11.47
C THR A 369 7.89 0.98 -10.62
N VAL A 370 8.99 0.56 -11.24
CA VAL A 370 10.10 -0.15 -10.59
C VAL A 370 11.43 0.44 -11.05
N ALA A 371 12.30 0.80 -10.11
CA ALA A 371 13.57 1.49 -10.38
C ALA A 371 14.67 0.52 -10.79
N ARG A 372 14.48 -0.13 -11.93
CA ARG A 372 15.51 -0.98 -12.54
C ARG A 372 16.29 -0.20 -13.61
N PRO A 373 17.59 0.06 -13.41
CA PRO A 373 18.41 0.73 -14.42
C PRO A 373 18.43 -0.04 -15.73
N PRO A 374 18.48 0.65 -16.88
CA PRO A 374 18.70 0.01 -18.18
C PRO A 374 20.02 -0.79 -18.18
N GLN A 375 20.04 -1.87 -18.94
CA GLN A 375 21.25 -2.65 -19.10
C GLN A 375 22.38 -1.80 -19.71
N GLY A 376 23.56 -1.84 -19.09
CA GLY A 376 24.73 -1.04 -19.51
C GLY A 376 24.78 0.37 -18.93
N ALA A 377 23.81 0.79 -18.14
CA ALA A 377 23.94 2.02 -17.37
C ALA A 377 25.00 1.86 -16.28
N ASP A 378 25.90 2.83 -16.15
CA ASP A 378 27.00 2.83 -15.19
C ASP A 378 27.15 4.18 -14.49
N GLY A 379 28.00 4.26 -13.47
CA GLY A 379 28.34 5.47 -12.75
C GLY A 379 27.14 6.29 -12.29
N ASP A 380 27.22 7.60 -12.53
CA ASP A 380 26.17 8.56 -12.14
C ASP A 380 24.85 8.31 -12.87
N THR A 381 24.91 7.83 -14.12
CA THR A 381 23.71 7.49 -14.90
C THR A 381 22.94 6.33 -14.25
N ARG A 382 23.63 5.25 -13.88
CA ARG A 382 23.01 4.13 -13.16
C ARG A 382 22.45 4.60 -11.82
N TRP A 383 23.19 5.46 -11.11
CA TRP A 383 22.73 5.99 -9.83
C TRP A 383 21.46 6.82 -9.95
N ALA A 384 21.35 7.69 -10.95
CA ALA A 384 20.16 8.48 -11.21
C ALA A 384 18.90 7.60 -11.39
N TYR A 385 19.00 6.50 -12.14
CA TYR A 385 17.91 5.53 -12.28
C TYR A 385 17.55 4.84 -10.97
N ARG A 386 18.53 4.48 -10.14
CA ARG A 386 18.30 3.77 -8.88
C ARG A 386 17.61 4.60 -7.82
N VAL A 387 17.85 5.90 -7.78
CA VAL A 387 17.22 6.81 -6.81
C VAL A 387 15.86 7.34 -7.28
N SER A 388 15.50 7.11 -8.55
CA SER A 388 14.18 7.42 -9.09
C SER A 388 13.11 6.47 -8.51
N GLN A 389 11.84 6.72 -8.81
CA GLN A 389 10.76 5.79 -8.50
C GLN A 389 10.59 4.70 -9.57
N GLY A 390 11.35 4.77 -10.65
CA GLY A 390 11.41 3.74 -11.68
C GLY A 390 10.61 4.03 -12.94
N ARG A 391 10.66 3.10 -13.90
CA ARG A 391 10.06 3.22 -15.21
C ARG A 391 8.60 2.78 -15.20
N PHE A 392 7.75 3.54 -15.89
CA PHE A 392 6.38 3.13 -16.18
C PHE A 392 6.36 1.91 -17.11
N PRO A 393 5.63 0.85 -16.77
CA PRO A 393 5.44 -0.31 -17.66
C PRO A 393 4.46 0.03 -18.78
N ALA A 394 4.47 -0.75 -19.85
CA ALA A 394 3.56 -0.58 -20.99
C ALA A 394 2.06 -0.71 -20.62
N SER A 395 1.75 -1.38 -19.50
CA SER A 395 0.39 -1.53 -18.97
C SER A 395 -0.17 -0.26 -18.33
N LEU A 396 0.67 0.76 -18.08
CA LEU A 396 0.32 1.98 -17.38
C LEU A 396 0.70 3.21 -18.20
N GLN A 397 -0.29 3.88 -18.75
CA GLN A 397 -0.11 5.18 -19.40
C GLN A 397 0.12 6.26 -18.34
N TYR A 398 0.95 7.25 -18.65
CA TYR A 398 1.22 8.39 -17.79
C TYR A 398 1.23 9.70 -18.56
N ARG A 399 0.98 10.80 -17.86
CA ARG A 399 1.25 12.16 -18.32
C ARG A 399 1.61 13.07 -17.15
N VAL A 400 2.35 14.11 -17.43
CA VAL A 400 2.71 15.15 -16.46
C VAL A 400 1.90 16.40 -16.79
N VAL A 401 1.19 16.96 -15.79
CA VAL A 401 0.31 18.11 -15.98
C VAL A 401 0.75 19.25 -15.08
N ASN A 402 1.09 20.39 -15.69
CA ASN A 402 1.45 21.61 -14.99
C ASN A 402 0.45 22.71 -15.35
N ASP A 403 -0.19 23.33 -14.34
CA ASP A 403 -1.22 24.36 -14.50
C ASP A 403 -2.31 24.00 -15.54
N GLY A 404 -2.75 22.73 -15.51
CA GLY A 404 -3.79 22.22 -16.41
C GLY A 404 -3.30 21.88 -17.83
N VAL A 405 -2.02 22.05 -18.13
CA VAL A 405 -1.41 21.76 -19.43
C VAL A 405 -0.55 20.51 -19.35
N VAL A 406 -0.73 19.58 -20.29
CA VAL A 406 0.17 18.43 -20.42
C VAL A 406 1.53 18.91 -20.92
N VAL A 407 2.58 18.64 -20.15
CA VAL A 407 3.96 18.99 -20.51
C VAL A 407 4.72 17.77 -21.06
N PRO A 408 5.69 17.97 -21.97
CA PRO A 408 6.52 16.86 -22.46
C PRO A 408 7.30 16.16 -21.35
N SER A 409 7.50 14.86 -21.49
CA SER A 409 8.37 14.09 -20.59
C SER A 409 9.79 14.64 -20.64
N SER A 410 10.29 15.09 -19.51
CA SER A 410 11.65 15.62 -19.32
C SER A 410 11.92 15.72 -17.82
N ASP A 411 13.16 15.55 -17.42
CA ASP A 411 13.63 15.75 -16.05
C ASP A 411 13.47 17.20 -15.53
N ARG A 412 13.19 18.14 -16.44
CA ARG A 412 13.00 19.57 -16.14
C ARG A 412 11.54 20.01 -16.03
N ASN A 413 10.62 19.14 -16.42
CA ASN A 413 9.19 19.46 -16.48
C ASN A 413 8.46 18.76 -15.34
N ALA A 414 8.40 19.40 -14.18
CA ALA A 414 7.61 18.89 -13.06
C ALA A 414 6.14 19.31 -13.15
N GLY A 415 5.25 18.44 -12.68
CA GLY A 415 3.82 18.67 -12.60
C GLY A 415 3.11 17.53 -11.89
N GLU A 416 1.78 17.58 -11.84
CA GLU A 416 0.97 16.48 -11.31
C GLU A 416 1.10 15.25 -12.21
N ILE A 417 1.47 14.11 -11.63
CA ILE A 417 1.51 12.82 -12.32
C ILE A 417 0.09 12.28 -12.43
N GLN A 418 -0.36 12.05 -13.66
CA GLN A 418 -1.64 11.42 -13.95
C GLN A 418 -1.42 10.11 -14.68
N VAL A 419 -2.19 9.07 -14.32
CA VAL A 419 -2.04 7.72 -14.87
C VAL A 419 -3.37 7.15 -15.36
N ARG A 420 -3.29 6.23 -16.32
CA ARG A 420 -4.44 5.52 -16.88
C ARG A 420 -4.02 4.12 -17.35
N GLY A 421 -4.87 3.13 -17.20
CA GLY A 421 -4.59 1.77 -17.69
C GLY A 421 -5.51 0.72 -17.07
N ASN A 422 -5.35 -0.55 -17.51
CA ASN A 422 -6.16 -1.67 -17.03
C ASN A 422 -5.91 -2.04 -15.56
N LEU A 423 -4.85 -1.53 -14.97
CA LEU A 423 -4.47 -1.70 -13.56
C LEU A 423 -4.88 -0.49 -12.70
N VAL A 424 -5.51 0.53 -13.29
CA VAL A 424 -5.90 1.75 -12.61
C VAL A 424 -7.40 1.72 -12.34
N THR A 425 -7.80 1.98 -11.07
CA THR A 425 -9.22 2.10 -10.77
C THR A 425 -9.85 3.29 -11.49
N GLY A 426 -11.08 3.11 -11.96
CA GLY A 426 -11.85 4.18 -12.61
C GLY A 426 -12.73 4.97 -11.63
N SER A 427 -12.92 4.49 -10.41
CA SER A 427 -13.68 5.14 -9.34
C SER A 427 -13.40 4.46 -8.00
N TYR A 428 -13.78 5.11 -6.91
CA TYR A 428 -13.85 4.44 -5.61
C TYR A 428 -15.19 3.68 -5.48
N TYR A 429 -15.17 2.62 -4.68
CA TYR A 429 -16.37 1.90 -4.31
C TYR A 429 -17.14 2.67 -3.23
N HIS A 430 -18.45 2.78 -3.42
CA HIS A 430 -19.39 3.32 -2.44
C HIS A 430 -20.54 2.32 -2.25
N SER A 431 -20.83 1.94 -1.02
CA SER A 431 -21.95 1.06 -0.75
C SER A 431 -23.27 1.83 -0.86
N PRO A 432 -24.29 1.28 -1.53
CA PRO A 432 -25.61 1.89 -1.62
C PRO A 432 -26.33 2.02 -0.27
N THR A 433 -25.93 1.21 0.74
CA THR A 433 -26.63 1.09 2.03
C THR A 433 -25.86 1.70 3.21
N SER A 434 -24.61 2.06 3.03
CA SER A 434 -23.70 2.45 4.14
C SER A 434 -23.99 3.83 4.76
N GLU A 435 -24.93 4.60 4.22
CA GLU A 435 -25.41 5.83 4.87
C GLU A 435 -26.86 5.68 5.34
N PRO A 436 -27.12 5.67 6.65
CA PRO A 436 -28.48 5.65 7.17
C PRO A 436 -29.26 6.88 6.68
N GLY A 437 -30.20 6.67 5.76
CA GLY A 437 -31.03 7.73 5.19
C GLY A 437 -30.53 8.34 3.89
N GLY A 438 -29.41 7.86 3.33
CA GLY A 438 -28.92 8.30 2.02
C GLY A 438 -29.83 7.82 0.88
N SER A 439 -30.25 8.75 0.01
CA SER A 439 -30.99 8.41 -1.20
C SER A 439 -30.06 7.90 -2.29
N ALA A 440 -30.60 7.14 -3.25
CA ALA A 440 -29.85 6.74 -4.44
C ALA A 440 -29.27 7.95 -5.22
N GLU A 441 -29.82 9.14 -5.00
CA GLU A 441 -29.39 10.41 -5.59
C GLU A 441 -28.13 10.97 -4.89
N GLU A 442 -28.05 10.88 -3.55
CA GLU A 442 -26.86 11.26 -2.76
C GLU A 442 -25.69 10.33 -3.02
N PHE A 443 -25.96 9.03 -3.19
CA PHE A 443 -24.96 8.05 -3.59
C PHE A 443 -24.34 8.40 -4.96
N ARG A 444 -25.18 8.75 -5.96
CA ARG A 444 -24.70 9.23 -7.25
C ARG A 444 -23.93 10.55 -7.13
N GLY A 445 -24.38 11.45 -6.26
CA GLY A 445 -23.72 12.72 -6.00
C GLY A 445 -22.29 12.53 -5.49
N LYS A 446 -22.08 11.65 -4.51
CA LYS A 446 -20.73 11.35 -3.98
C LYS A 446 -19.82 10.66 -5.00
N GLN A 447 -20.37 9.74 -5.80
CA GLN A 447 -19.58 9.15 -6.90
C GLN A 447 -19.14 10.20 -7.92
N VAL A 448 -19.97 11.17 -8.23
CA VAL A 448 -19.64 12.27 -9.15
C VAL A 448 -18.57 13.16 -8.52
N GLU A 449 -18.72 13.55 -7.25
CA GLU A 449 -17.73 14.38 -6.53
C GLU A 449 -16.36 13.70 -6.43
N ASP A 450 -16.31 12.41 -6.06
CA ASP A 450 -15.06 11.64 -6.05
C ASP A 450 -14.46 11.51 -7.46
N ALA A 451 -15.29 11.29 -8.48
CA ALA A 451 -14.85 11.24 -9.86
C ALA A 451 -14.29 12.58 -10.33
N GLU A 452 -14.97 13.70 -10.04
CA GLU A 452 -14.49 15.03 -10.43
C GLU A 452 -13.21 15.45 -9.71
N SER A 453 -13.03 15.05 -8.44
CA SER A 453 -11.83 15.39 -7.67
C SER A 453 -10.61 14.56 -8.01
N LYS A 454 -10.79 13.26 -8.32
CA LYS A 454 -9.72 12.29 -8.51
C LYS A 454 -9.51 11.86 -9.96
N PHE A 455 -10.52 11.98 -10.79
CA PHE A 455 -10.45 11.58 -12.19
C PHE A 455 -10.71 12.78 -13.10
N THR A 456 -9.96 12.85 -14.18
CA THR A 456 -10.21 13.86 -15.22
C THR A 456 -11.35 13.40 -16.12
N ALA A 457 -11.99 14.34 -16.83
CA ALA A 457 -13.08 14.02 -17.76
C ALA A 457 -12.68 13.05 -18.88
N ASP A 458 -11.39 12.99 -19.23
CA ASP A 458 -10.81 12.06 -20.21
C ASP A 458 -10.25 10.76 -19.56
N GLY A 459 -10.64 10.45 -18.31
CA GLY A 459 -10.43 9.16 -17.67
C GLY A 459 -9.03 8.93 -17.08
N TRP A 460 -8.29 9.98 -16.73
CA TRP A 460 -7.02 9.87 -16.03
C TRP A 460 -7.20 9.98 -14.51
N LEU A 461 -6.52 9.11 -13.78
CA LEU A 461 -6.40 9.22 -12.32
C LEU A 461 -5.37 10.31 -11.99
N ARG A 462 -5.77 11.27 -11.18
CA ARG A 462 -4.88 12.23 -10.51
C ARG A 462 -4.23 11.55 -9.31
N THR A 463 -2.94 11.25 -9.40
CA THR A 463 -2.24 10.53 -8.31
C THR A 463 -2.10 11.39 -7.06
N GLY A 464 -2.06 12.70 -7.23
CA GLY A 464 -1.70 13.66 -6.20
C GLY A 464 -0.19 13.67 -5.89
N ASP A 465 0.62 12.97 -6.68
CA ASP A 465 2.07 13.08 -6.68
C ASP A 465 2.50 14.13 -7.70
N VAL A 466 3.45 14.97 -7.31
CA VAL A 466 4.12 15.95 -8.16
C VAL A 466 5.52 15.47 -8.45
N GLY A 467 5.90 15.52 -9.71
CA GLY A 467 7.22 15.04 -10.14
C GLY A 467 7.45 15.22 -11.62
N SER A 468 8.52 14.63 -12.11
CA SER A 468 8.90 14.63 -13.51
C SER A 468 9.05 13.21 -14.04
N VAL A 469 8.98 13.04 -15.35
CA VAL A 469 9.21 11.75 -16.01
C VAL A 469 10.20 11.99 -17.14
N THR A 470 11.30 11.23 -17.16
CA THR A 470 12.32 11.31 -18.20
C THR A 470 11.77 10.88 -19.57
N GLU A 471 12.48 11.18 -20.67
CA GLU A 471 12.07 10.78 -22.01
C GLU A 471 11.98 9.24 -22.16
N ASP A 472 12.76 8.48 -21.41
CA ASP A 472 12.74 7.02 -21.38
C ASP A 472 11.83 6.43 -20.27
N GLY A 473 10.94 7.29 -19.69
CA GLY A 473 9.81 6.87 -18.84
C GLY A 473 10.11 6.66 -17.36
N PHE A 474 11.25 7.14 -16.83
CA PHE A 474 11.54 7.05 -15.40
C PHE A 474 10.90 8.20 -14.62
N LEU A 475 10.16 7.84 -13.59
CA LEU A 475 9.48 8.75 -12.69
C LEU A 475 10.42 9.23 -11.58
N THR A 476 10.45 10.53 -11.36
CA THR A 476 10.99 11.14 -10.13
C THR A 476 9.86 11.87 -9.43
N VAL A 477 9.43 11.35 -8.27
CA VAL A 477 8.44 12.03 -7.42
C VAL A 477 9.16 13.01 -6.52
N GLU A 478 8.82 14.28 -6.68
CA GLU A 478 9.38 15.36 -5.88
C GLU A 478 8.63 15.51 -4.55
N ASP A 479 7.30 15.47 -4.57
CA ASP A 479 6.48 15.58 -3.37
C ASP A 479 5.01 15.17 -3.64
N ARG A 480 4.22 15.16 -2.58
CA ARG A 480 2.75 15.17 -2.65
C ARG A 480 2.25 16.59 -2.91
N ALA A 481 1.30 16.78 -3.80
CA ALA A 481 0.74 18.09 -4.15
C ALA A 481 0.31 18.91 -2.92
N ARG A 482 -0.19 18.23 -1.88
CA ARG A 482 -0.60 18.84 -0.60
C ARG A 482 0.56 19.11 0.37
N ASP A 483 1.73 18.46 0.19
CA ASP A 483 2.90 18.58 1.06
C ASP A 483 3.94 19.55 0.49
N VAL A 484 3.81 19.90 -0.79
CA VAL A 484 4.60 20.96 -1.43
C VAL A 484 4.41 22.26 -0.65
N ILE A 485 5.51 22.86 -0.23
CA ILE A 485 5.52 24.13 0.53
C ILE A 485 5.56 25.29 -0.48
N ARG A 486 4.53 26.13 -0.46
CA ARG A 486 4.40 27.26 -1.37
C ARG A 486 5.02 28.50 -0.75
N SER A 487 6.23 28.85 -1.16
CA SER A 487 7.00 29.94 -0.60
C SER A 487 7.24 31.06 -1.59
N GLY A 488 6.50 32.18 -1.47
CA GLY A 488 6.68 33.35 -2.33
C GLY A 488 6.40 33.12 -3.83
N GLY A 489 5.51 32.17 -4.16
CA GLY A 489 5.21 31.77 -5.53
C GLY A 489 6.08 30.63 -6.07
N GLU A 490 7.10 30.22 -5.34
CA GLU A 490 7.98 29.10 -5.66
C GLU A 490 7.59 27.85 -4.86
N TRP A 491 7.90 26.68 -5.41
CA TRP A 491 7.62 25.39 -4.78
C TRP A 491 8.86 24.87 -4.08
N ILE A 492 8.72 24.44 -2.82
CA ILE A 492 9.75 23.75 -2.06
C ILE A 492 9.24 22.35 -1.75
N TYR A 493 9.98 21.35 -2.20
CA TYR A 493 9.63 19.96 -2.00
C TYR A 493 10.10 19.44 -0.66
N SER A 494 9.16 19.04 0.18
CA SER A 494 9.44 18.61 1.55
C SER A 494 10.32 17.37 1.59
N VAL A 495 10.15 16.42 0.67
CA VAL A 495 10.94 15.18 0.59
C VAL A 495 12.41 15.45 0.31
N GLN A 496 12.72 16.42 -0.53
CA GLN A 496 14.10 16.82 -0.82
C GLN A 496 14.79 17.33 0.46
N LEU A 497 14.10 18.17 1.23
CA LEU A 497 14.61 18.69 2.49
C LEU A 497 14.81 17.56 3.53
N GLU A 498 13.83 16.66 3.65
CA GLU A 498 13.88 15.49 4.54
C GLU A 498 15.11 14.62 4.27
N ASN A 499 15.36 14.30 2.99
CA ASN A 499 16.52 13.50 2.59
C ASN A 499 17.84 14.16 2.97
N LEU A 500 17.97 15.47 2.75
CA LEU A 500 19.19 16.22 3.10
C LEU A 500 19.38 16.34 4.62
N ILE A 501 18.30 16.53 5.38
CA ILE A 501 18.34 16.54 6.83
C ILE A 501 18.75 15.16 7.37
N MET A 502 18.15 14.08 6.86
CA MET A 502 18.46 12.71 7.26
C MET A 502 19.85 12.22 6.80
N ALA A 503 20.47 12.87 5.83
CA ALA A 503 21.86 12.60 5.47
C ALA A 503 22.85 13.06 6.55
N ASN A 504 22.43 13.90 7.50
CA ASN A 504 23.28 14.33 8.62
C ASN A 504 23.34 13.25 9.70
N PRO A 505 24.54 12.79 10.13
CA PRO A 505 24.70 11.69 11.10
C PRO A 505 24.05 11.92 12.47
N VAL A 506 23.71 13.16 12.81
CA VAL A 506 23.06 13.48 14.09
C VAL A 506 21.54 13.34 14.04
N VAL A 507 20.97 13.02 12.88
CA VAL A 507 19.52 12.88 12.65
C VAL A 507 19.14 11.42 12.44
N VAL A 508 18.11 10.98 13.13
CA VAL A 508 17.50 9.65 12.95
C VAL A 508 16.33 9.71 11.99
N GLU A 509 15.44 10.69 12.19
CA GLU A 509 14.25 10.90 11.38
C GLU A 509 14.01 12.39 11.17
N ALA A 510 13.47 12.73 10.00
CA ALA A 510 13.04 14.09 9.71
C ALA A 510 11.79 14.08 8.84
N ALA A 511 10.84 14.96 9.17
CA ALA A 511 9.70 15.31 8.32
C ALA A 511 9.65 16.84 8.18
N VAL A 512 9.26 17.32 7.00
CA VAL A 512 9.17 18.76 6.73
C VAL A 512 7.75 19.12 6.33
N ILE A 513 7.20 20.14 6.98
CA ILE A 513 5.87 20.69 6.70
C ILE A 513 5.93 22.20 6.46
N GLY A 514 4.90 22.76 5.82
CA GLY A 514 4.78 24.21 5.67
C GLY A 514 4.43 24.86 7.02
N TYR A 515 5.19 25.86 7.42
CA TYR A 515 4.90 26.78 8.51
C TYR A 515 4.35 28.08 7.93
N PRO A 516 3.21 28.61 8.39
CA PRO A 516 2.64 29.85 7.88
C PRO A 516 3.58 31.04 8.07
N ASP A 517 3.83 31.77 7.02
CA ASP A 517 4.69 32.95 7.02
C ASP A 517 3.99 34.16 6.41
N LYS A 518 4.04 35.32 7.08
CA LYS A 518 3.33 36.53 6.63
C LYS A 518 3.86 37.11 5.32
N GLN A 519 5.12 36.90 5.02
CA GLN A 519 5.77 37.45 3.82
C GLN A 519 5.74 36.46 2.65
N TRP A 520 5.92 35.17 2.95
CA TRP A 520 6.17 34.13 1.94
C TRP A 520 5.01 33.13 1.79
N VAL A 521 3.89 33.32 2.47
CA VAL A 521 2.76 32.40 2.61
C VAL A 521 3.14 31.21 3.48
N GLU A 522 4.17 30.47 3.11
CA GLU A 522 4.73 29.36 3.89
C GLU A 522 6.25 29.34 3.85
N ARG A 523 6.85 28.82 4.93
CA ARG A 523 8.26 28.48 5.01
C ARG A 523 8.43 27.05 5.54
N PRO A 524 9.50 26.35 5.18
CA PRO A 524 9.72 25.00 5.70
C PRO A 524 9.94 24.99 7.21
N LEU A 525 9.19 24.11 7.91
CA LEU A 525 9.42 23.70 9.29
C LEU A 525 9.96 22.26 9.29
N ALA A 526 11.18 22.09 9.78
CA ALA A 526 11.79 20.78 9.96
C ALA A 526 11.44 20.19 11.33
N VAL A 527 10.70 19.10 11.37
CA VAL A 527 10.42 18.28 12.56
C VAL A 527 11.43 17.14 12.59
N THR A 528 12.30 17.10 13.61
CA THR A 528 13.50 16.27 13.57
C THR A 528 13.67 15.45 14.85
N VAL A 529 14.04 14.18 14.68
CA VAL A 529 14.45 13.27 15.76
C VAL A 529 15.97 13.14 15.73
N LEU A 530 16.63 13.49 16.84
CA LEU A 530 18.07 13.42 16.95
C LEU A 530 18.57 12.05 17.39
N ALA A 531 19.77 11.69 16.97
CA ALA A 531 20.47 10.50 17.43
C ALA A 531 20.83 10.62 18.94
N PRO A 532 20.91 9.50 19.66
CA PRO A 532 21.29 9.49 21.07
C PRO A 532 22.62 10.24 21.30
N GLY A 533 22.64 11.10 22.33
CA GLY A 533 23.82 11.90 22.68
C GLY A 533 23.86 13.32 22.09
N PHE A 534 22.87 13.67 21.25
CA PHE A 534 22.76 15.05 20.72
C PHE A 534 21.61 15.80 21.40
N SER A 535 21.80 17.08 21.59
CA SER A 535 20.82 17.95 22.29
C SER A 535 20.04 18.82 21.32
N PRO A 536 18.73 19.08 21.61
CA PRO A 536 17.85 19.90 20.79
C PRO A 536 18.12 21.40 21.01
N THR A 537 19.18 21.93 20.38
CA THR A 537 19.62 23.32 20.54
C THR A 537 19.59 24.07 19.20
N ILE A 538 19.66 25.40 19.28
CA ILE A 538 19.78 26.27 18.11
C ILE A 538 21.05 25.91 17.33
N GLU A 539 22.16 25.65 17.99
CA GLU A 539 23.44 25.30 17.38
C GLU A 539 23.34 23.96 16.60
N THR A 540 22.54 23.01 17.12
CA THR A 540 22.29 21.74 16.42
C THR A 540 21.51 21.98 15.14
N ALA A 541 20.44 22.79 15.17
CA ALA A 541 19.66 23.16 14.01
C ALA A 541 20.50 23.93 12.97
N GLU A 542 21.30 24.89 13.39
CA GLU A 542 22.21 25.65 12.52
C GLU A 542 23.25 24.75 11.85
N ARG A 543 23.83 23.80 12.56
CA ARG A 543 24.80 22.85 12.02
C ARG A 543 24.17 21.94 10.96
N ILE A 544 22.95 21.45 11.19
CA ILE A 544 22.23 20.62 10.20
C ILE A 544 21.92 21.47 8.97
N ARG A 545 21.36 22.67 9.16
CA ARG A 545 21.03 23.61 8.08
C ARG A 545 22.26 24.03 7.26
N GLU A 546 23.39 24.24 7.90
CA GLU A 546 24.64 24.60 7.20
C GLU A 546 25.12 23.46 6.29
N GLY A 547 24.94 22.20 6.70
CA GLY A 547 25.22 21.03 5.86
C GLY A 547 24.42 21.03 4.56
N MET A 548 23.20 21.57 4.58
CA MET A 548 22.30 21.62 3.41
C MET A 548 22.66 22.75 2.41
N ARG A 549 23.40 23.80 2.84
CA ARG A 549 23.73 24.98 2.01
C ARG A 549 24.54 24.66 0.75
N LYS A 550 25.23 23.53 0.74
CA LYS A 550 26.01 23.10 -0.43
C LYS A 550 25.14 22.54 -1.55
N GLU A 551 23.96 22.05 -1.18
CA GLU A 551 23.05 21.33 -2.08
C GLU A 551 21.84 22.18 -2.50
N LEU A 552 21.50 23.22 -1.70
CA LEU A 552 20.28 23.99 -1.90
C LEU A 552 20.52 25.50 -1.84
N PRO A 553 19.79 26.27 -2.67
CA PRO A 553 19.77 27.73 -2.54
C PRO A 553 19.18 28.15 -1.18
N SER A 554 19.63 29.27 -0.65
CA SER A 554 19.29 29.71 0.71
C SER A 554 17.80 29.90 0.96
N TRP A 555 17.01 30.22 -0.06
CA TRP A 555 15.57 30.42 0.06
C TRP A 555 14.79 29.12 0.26
N MET A 556 15.35 27.97 -0.10
CA MET A 556 14.74 26.64 0.13
C MET A 556 15.03 26.09 1.53
N LEU A 557 16.07 26.58 2.21
CA LEU A 557 16.49 26.03 3.49
C LEU A 557 15.41 26.20 4.56
N PRO A 558 15.20 25.21 5.45
CA PRO A 558 14.27 25.33 6.56
C PRO A 558 14.61 26.54 7.43
N GLU A 559 13.64 27.41 7.60
CA GLU A 559 13.74 28.56 8.50
C GLU A 559 13.29 28.20 9.91
N TYR A 560 12.35 27.28 10.02
CA TYR A 560 11.77 26.83 11.27
C TYR A 560 12.18 25.39 11.59
N TRP A 561 12.47 25.12 12.87
CA TRP A 561 12.93 23.84 13.38
C TRP A 561 12.21 23.47 14.65
N THR A 562 11.90 22.20 14.83
CA THR A 562 11.51 21.63 16.12
C THR A 562 12.12 20.23 16.28
N PHE A 563 12.42 19.87 17.52
CA PHE A 563 12.99 18.57 17.86
C PHE A 563 11.99 17.79 18.69
N VAL A 564 11.70 16.58 18.26
CA VAL A 564 10.73 15.68 18.89
C VAL A 564 11.39 14.36 19.27
N LYS A 565 10.76 13.59 20.16
CA LYS A 565 11.25 12.28 20.55
C LYS A 565 10.97 11.21 19.49
N HIS A 566 9.89 11.33 18.77
CA HIS A 566 9.46 10.46 17.69
C HIS A 566 8.58 11.25 16.72
N ILE A 567 8.47 10.77 15.50
CA ILE A 567 7.52 11.23 14.50
C ILE A 567 6.51 10.11 14.28
N ASP A 568 5.23 10.42 14.46
CA ASP A 568 4.16 9.45 14.26
C ASP A 568 4.09 8.99 12.81
N LYS A 569 3.76 7.72 12.63
CA LYS A 569 3.73 7.06 11.33
C LYS A 569 2.36 6.47 11.08
N THR A 570 1.92 6.56 9.86
CA THR A 570 0.73 5.85 9.40
C THR A 570 0.93 4.33 9.52
N SER A 571 -0.17 3.57 9.43
CA SER A 571 -0.13 2.09 9.43
C SER A 571 0.74 1.46 8.32
N VAL A 572 1.14 2.25 7.33
CA VAL A 572 2.06 1.88 6.25
C VAL A 572 3.49 2.38 6.48
N GLY A 573 3.82 2.87 7.68
CA GLY A 573 5.15 3.33 8.03
C GLY A 573 5.58 4.67 7.44
N LYS A 574 4.66 5.46 6.86
CA LYS A 574 4.91 6.83 6.38
C LYS A 574 4.81 7.81 7.52
N PHE A 575 5.60 8.89 7.48
CA PHE A 575 5.41 10.01 8.41
C PHE A 575 4.00 10.59 8.27
N ASP A 576 3.28 10.73 9.37
CA ASP A 576 1.94 11.31 9.37
C ASP A 576 2.01 12.84 9.41
N LYS A 577 2.21 13.45 8.22
CA LYS A 577 2.29 14.91 8.11
C LYS A 577 0.98 15.62 8.46
N LYS A 578 -0.16 14.92 8.46
CA LYS A 578 -1.43 15.47 8.91
C LYS A 578 -1.39 15.68 10.43
N ASP A 579 -0.95 14.67 11.14
CA ASP A 579 -0.79 14.71 12.58
C ASP A 579 0.23 15.78 13.01
N LEU A 580 1.36 15.86 12.30
CA LEU A 580 2.35 16.94 12.51
C LEU A 580 1.74 18.34 12.34
N ARG A 581 0.83 18.53 11.38
CA ARG A 581 0.12 19.82 11.20
C ARG A 581 -0.90 20.08 12.30
N SER A 582 -1.56 19.04 12.82
CA SER A 582 -2.48 19.16 13.97
C SER A 582 -1.71 19.61 15.22
N HIS A 583 -0.60 18.93 15.56
CA HIS A 583 0.28 19.31 16.69
C HIS A 583 0.82 20.72 16.53
N LEU A 584 1.16 21.14 15.29
CA LEU A 584 1.56 22.50 15.02
C LEU A 584 0.43 23.51 15.28
N ALA A 585 -0.79 23.20 14.84
CA ALA A 585 -1.96 24.07 15.03
C ALA A 585 -2.37 24.17 16.51
N GLU A 586 -2.17 23.11 17.29
CA GLU A 586 -2.42 23.03 18.73
C GLU A 586 -1.34 23.69 19.59
N GLY A 587 -0.23 24.10 18.96
CA GLY A 587 0.85 24.79 19.67
C GLY A 587 1.79 23.87 20.46
N GLU A 588 1.86 22.60 20.14
CA GLU A 588 2.62 21.63 20.91
C GLU A 588 4.13 21.63 20.62
N TYR A 589 4.57 22.36 19.59
CA TYR A 589 5.98 22.39 19.18
C TYR A 589 6.75 23.57 19.78
N ASN A 590 7.93 23.28 20.34
CA ASN A 590 8.94 24.28 20.65
C ASN A 590 9.70 24.66 19.37
N ILE A 591 9.30 25.76 18.74
CA ILE A 591 9.84 26.16 17.44
C ILE A 591 11.05 27.08 17.60
N ILE A 592 12.11 26.74 16.89
CA ILE A 592 13.31 27.55 16.71
C ILE A 592 13.23 28.22 15.34
N ARG A 593 13.36 29.53 15.27
CA ARG A 593 13.51 30.27 14.01
C ARG A 593 14.97 30.59 13.77
N LEU A 594 15.53 30.09 12.67
CA LEU A 594 16.89 30.40 12.23
C LEU A 594 16.84 31.57 11.23
N LYS A 595 17.15 32.77 11.68
CA LYS A 595 17.37 33.94 10.82
C LYS A 595 18.81 33.95 10.28
N GLY A 596 19.43 35.07 10.11
CA GLY A 596 20.85 35.17 9.79
C GLY A 596 21.76 34.76 10.96
N PRO A 597 23.09 34.69 10.77
CA PRO A 597 24.01 34.40 11.85
C PRO A 597 23.86 35.38 13.02
N GLY A 598 23.57 34.83 14.21
CA GLY A 598 23.38 35.60 15.44
C GLY A 598 21.96 36.13 15.70
N GLU A 599 21.00 35.90 14.84
CA GLU A 599 19.61 36.35 14.99
C GLU A 599 18.60 35.21 15.24
N SER A 600 19.08 34.01 15.53
CA SER A 600 18.23 32.85 15.76
C SER A 600 17.58 32.90 17.14
N GLN A 601 16.27 32.60 17.24
CA GLN A 601 15.51 32.67 18.50
C GLN A 601 14.49 31.53 18.59
N ARG A 602 14.09 31.19 19.83
CA ARG A 602 12.90 30.40 20.09
C ARG A 602 11.67 31.27 19.94
N LEU A 603 10.60 30.72 19.37
CA LEU A 603 9.30 31.38 19.24
C LEU A 603 8.41 30.91 20.39
N ASP A 604 8.03 31.84 21.27
CA ASP A 604 7.12 31.58 22.38
C ASP A 604 5.63 31.80 21.97
N ASP A 605 5.39 32.54 20.87
CA ASP A 605 4.05 32.84 20.34
C ASP A 605 3.85 32.25 18.96
N LEU A 606 2.77 31.45 18.81
CA LEU A 606 2.34 30.88 17.53
C LEU A 606 1.45 31.85 16.75
N PRO A 607 1.46 31.81 15.41
CA PRO A 607 0.47 32.53 14.62
C PRO A 607 -0.94 32.04 14.91
N GLN A 608 -1.84 32.94 15.25
CA GLN A 608 -3.21 32.63 15.70
C GLN A 608 -4.16 32.11 14.60
N HIS A 609 -3.74 32.02 13.34
CA HIS A 609 -4.58 31.53 12.23
C HIS A 609 -3.79 30.73 11.22
N PHE A 610 -4.17 29.47 11.08
CA PHE A 610 -3.81 28.61 9.96
C PHE A 610 -4.96 28.64 8.95
N PRO A 611 -4.76 29.12 7.71
CA PRO A 611 -5.81 29.00 6.69
C PRO A 611 -6.04 27.52 6.39
N PRO A 612 -7.34 27.08 6.24
CA PRO A 612 -7.61 25.72 5.77
C PRO A 612 -6.98 25.53 4.39
N ARG A 613 -6.35 24.39 4.19
CA ARG A 613 -5.94 23.93 2.85
C ARG A 613 -7.11 23.11 2.29
N ASP A 614 -7.74 23.62 1.23
CA ASP A 614 -8.68 22.87 0.39
C ASP A 614 -7.95 21.77 -0.39
#